data_d477ae491104432a984584a20c00fdb3
#
_entry.id   d477ae491104432a984584a20c00fdb3
#
_cell.length_a   1.000
_cell.length_b   1.000
_cell.length_c   1.000
_cell.angle_alpha   90.00
_cell.angle_beta   90.00
_cell.angle_gamma   90.00
#
_symmetry.space_group_name_H-M   'P 1'
#
loop_
_entity.id
_entity.type
_entity.pdbx_description
1 polymer ?
#
loop_
_entity_poly.entity_id
_entity_poly.type
_entity_poly.pdbx_seq_one_letter_code
_entity_poly.pdbx_strand_id
1 'polypeptide(L)'
;MEMNYDENTLHQLEEELHVQIVPGTEIMADIGTHHFVKSSGHSHRVLVPQPSDDPNDPLNWSTFWKFSTLTCATAATFVQGMGPLALAPMFPQLIEAFDSNLNAVIQFTGVAILVLGFSNFIWVPLSTSFGRRPVYLASLLICFGSAIWRAKAKTYGSFMGACVLNGIGSGPAETIQPNVIADVMFLHERGAYQTLYFVFYFGSLMIGPIIAGPMAEYAGSNNTGWRNFWWLNVGLIGATFLMCLFGFPETKWHRMHPDEIRRLESEAAMKSSDEKIAVQTTEGSGIEKSNSTGLPNLSTTTQKDPWLGKGRPSKQQFKLFQANAHPFQSILLDLWIPWKLFAFPIVEFASFVVSWSASCFLTDNLLQSQAFAAPPYLFSPLKVGFFNFAVLVGAIIGSVTAGPLSDWISMKLTKRNNGIREPEMRLPTMIPYFILMLIGNFVTAFGWENHSNWKVIVIVGWACTGIQVAALPAIASTYAIDSYKPVAGSIFVSITVNKNLWGYGFSKFINAWVEKSGYVPPIMTNMSLTALWCLSGIIFWFYGKRFRTWTKNSSVHHM
;
A
#
# COMPACT_ATOMS: atom_id res chain seq x y z
N MET A 1 -15.18 -4.10 8.25
CA MET A 1 -16.53 -4.56 8.63
C MET A 1 -17.10 -3.47 9.52
N GLU A 2 -17.70 -2.46 8.94
CA GLU A 2 -18.66 -1.67 9.69
C GLU A 2 -19.87 -2.57 9.78
N MET A 3 -20.21 -3.00 10.99
CA MET A 3 -21.51 -3.55 11.25
C MET A 3 -22.48 -2.39 11.02
N ASN A 4 -23.27 -2.43 9.93
CA ASN A 4 -24.45 -1.59 9.82
C ASN A 4 -25.43 -2.08 10.88
N TYR A 5 -25.21 -1.64 12.11
CA TYR A 5 -26.25 -1.76 13.15
C TYR A 5 -27.38 -0.84 12.71
N ASP A 6 -28.61 -1.35 12.80
CA ASP A 6 -29.80 -0.50 12.79
C ASP A 6 -29.56 0.63 13.83
N GLU A 7 -29.86 1.88 13.48
CA GLU A 7 -29.58 3.05 14.34
C GLU A 7 -29.99 2.82 15.79
N ASN A 8 -31.08 2.08 16.01
CA ASN A 8 -31.57 1.70 17.35
C ASN A 8 -30.63 0.73 18.09
N THR A 9 -30.04 -0.22 17.38
CA THR A 9 -29.08 -1.18 17.97
C THR A 9 -27.76 -0.50 18.29
N LEU A 10 -27.36 0.47 17.48
CA LEU A 10 -26.15 1.25 17.67
C LEU A 10 -26.28 2.18 18.89
N HIS A 11 -27.46 2.82 19.08
CA HIS A 11 -27.76 3.61 20.27
C HIS A 11 -27.82 2.76 21.53
N GLN A 12 -28.39 1.55 21.48
CA GLN A 12 -28.41 0.63 22.64
C GLN A 12 -26.99 0.22 23.06
N LEU A 13 -26.10 -0.07 22.08
CA LEU A 13 -24.69 -0.39 22.35
C LEU A 13 -23.91 0.83 22.87
N GLU A 14 -24.19 2.03 22.39
CA GLU A 14 -23.58 3.27 22.89
C GLU A 14 -24.00 3.53 24.37
N GLU A 15 -25.26 3.26 24.71
CA GLU A 15 -25.76 3.39 26.08
C GLU A 15 -25.20 2.31 27.01
N GLU A 16 -25.15 1.03 26.58
CA GLU A 16 -24.60 -0.06 27.39
C GLU A 16 -23.10 0.11 27.66
N LEU A 17 -22.34 0.58 26.67
CA LEU A 17 -20.90 0.72 26.79
C LEU A 17 -20.46 2.10 27.29
N HIS A 18 -21.38 3.05 27.41
CA HIS A 18 -21.10 4.46 27.68
C HIS A 18 -20.04 5.06 26.74
N VAL A 19 -20.05 4.65 25.46
CA VAL A 19 -19.04 5.03 24.46
C VAL A 19 -19.72 5.44 23.16
N GLN A 20 -19.32 6.57 22.61
CA GLN A 20 -19.74 6.98 21.27
C GLN A 20 -18.98 6.16 20.21
N ILE A 21 -19.70 5.41 19.38
CA ILE A 21 -19.16 4.62 18.27
C ILE A 21 -19.01 5.54 17.05
N VAL A 22 -17.78 5.71 16.57
CA VAL A 22 -17.44 6.51 15.40
C VAL A 22 -16.71 5.64 14.38
N PRO A 23 -16.63 6.03 13.07
CA PRO A 23 -15.91 5.27 12.07
C PRO A 23 -14.52 4.86 12.56
N GLY A 24 -14.16 3.56 12.42
CA GLY A 24 -12.88 3.00 12.86
C GLY A 24 -12.82 2.53 14.32
N THR A 25 -13.83 2.79 15.18
CA THR A 25 -13.92 2.20 16.53
C THR A 25 -14.26 0.71 16.42
N GLU A 26 -13.48 -0.17 17.07
CA GLU A 26 -13.70 -1.62 17.10
C GLU A 26 -13.97 -2.08 18.53
N ILE A 27 -15.06 -2.82 18.71
CA ILE A 27 -15.39 -3.46 19.99
C ILE A 27 -14.81 -4.86 19.96
N MET A 28 -13.81 -5.12 20.81
CA MET A 28 -13.13 -6.41 20.94
C MET A 28 -13.57 -7.19 22.19
N ALA A 29 -14.44 -6.61 23.04
CA ALA A 29 -15.07 -7.33 24.14
C ALA A 29 -16.10 -8.31 23.59
N ASP A 30 -16.11 -9.53 24.14
CA ASP A 30 -17.10 -10.56 23.82
C ASP A 30 -18.43 -10.16 24.46
N ILE A 31 -19.19 -9.33 23.75
CA ILE A 31 -20.56 -8.97 24.16
C ILE A 31 -21.42 -10.10 23.63
N GLY A 32 -21.80 -11.02 24.52
CA GLY A 32 -22.55 -12.27 24.36
C GLY A 32 -23.75 -12.34 23.41
N THR A 33 -23.76 -11.58 22.34
CA THR A 33 -24.76 -11.62 21.28
C THR A 33 -24.11 -12.19 20.01
N HIS A 34 -24.39 -13.43 19.84
CA HIS A 34 -23.94 -14.35 18.80
C HIS A 34 -24.27 -13.92 17.41
N HIS A 35 -23.27 -13.74 16.57
CA HIS A 35 -23.49 -13.84 15.14
C HIS A 35 -22.58 -14.94 14.58
N PHE A 36 -23.22 -15.84 13.84
CA PHE A 36 -22.65 -17.03 13.21
C PHE A 36 -21.37 -16.74 12.48
N VAL A 37 -20.33 -17.47 12.85
CA VAL A 37 -19.03 -17.24 12.30
C VAL A 37 -18.43 -18.55 11.83
N LYS A 38 -18.14 -18.66 10.53
CA LYS A 38 -17.35 -19.76 10.00
C LYS A 38 -15.97 -19.74 10.67
N SER A 39 -15.64 -20.80 11.42
CA SER A 39 -14.40 -20.96 12.17
C SER A 39 -13.47 -21.90 11.42
N SER A 40 -12.16 -21.64 11.41
CA SER A 40 -11.17 -22.62 10.97
C SER A 40 -11.07 -23.74 12.00
N GLY A 41 -11.34 -24.95 11.60
CA GLY A 41 -11.59 -26.20 12.34
C GLY A 41 -10.81 -26.59 13.60
N HIS A 42 -9.92 -25.76 14.16
CA HIS A 42 -9.21 -25.98 15.43
C HIS A 42 -8.99 -24.74 16.29
N SER A 43 -9.41 -23.56 15.87
CA SER A 43 -9.37 -22.34 16.67
C SER A 43 -10.70 -21.61 16.55
N HIS A 44 -11.24 -21.12 17.66
CA HIS A 44 -12.45 -20.29 17.70
C HIS A 44 -12.22 -18.89 17.07
N ARG A 45 -11.43 -18.82 15.98
CA ARG A 45 -11.16 -17.57 15.27
C ARG A 45 -12.17 -17.34 14.17
N VAL A 46 -12.80 -16.21 14.24
CA VAL A 46 -13.71 -15.69 13.22
C VAL A 46 -12.95 -15.39 11.94
N LEU A 47 -13.38 -15.95 10.81
CA LEU A 47 -12.84 -15.61 9.49
C LEU A 47 -13.45 -14.30 9.00
N VAL A 48 -12.63 -13.28 8.82
CA VAL A 48 -13.04 -11.96 8.30
C VAL A 48 -12.17 -11.63 7.08
N PRO A 49 -12.74 -11.27 5.93
CA PRO A 49 -14.16 -11.35 5.57
C PRO A 49 -14.66 -12.80 5.45
N GLN A 50 -15.97 -13.01 5.50
CA GLN A 50 -16.54 -14.34 5.32
C GLN A 50 -16.31 -14.81 3.87
N PRO A 51 -15.75 -16.00 3.65
CA PRO A 51 -15.63 -16.55 2.30
C PRO A 51 -17.02 -16.92 1.76
N SER A 52 -17.22 -16.77 0.46
CA SER A 52 -18.43 -17.28 -0.21
C SER A 52 -18.38 -18.82 -0.32
N ASP A 53 -19.52 -19.44 -0.60
CA ASP A 53 -19.59 -20.90 -0.81
C ASP A 53 -19.07 -21.33 -2.19
N ASP A 54 -18.51 -20.41 -2.98
CA ASP A 54 -17.94 -20.68 -4.30
C ASP A 54 -16.46 -21.09 -4.18
N PRO A 55 -16.05 -22.24 -4.75
CA PRO A 55 -14.63 -22.66 -4.76
C PRO A 55 -13.70 -21.69 -5.51
N ASN A 56 -14.25 -20.82 -6.34
CA ASN A 56 -13.49 -19.83 -7.12
C ASN A 56 -13.21 -18.53 -6.34
N ASP A 57 -13.85 -18.31 -5.17
CA ASP A 57 -13.55 -17.16 -4.31
C ASP A 57 -12.06 -17.19 -3.92
N PRO A 58 -11.30 -16.09 -4.11
CA PRO A 58 -9.88 -16.01 -3.75
C PRO A 58 -9.58 -16.38 -2.30
N LEU A 59 -10.51 -16.17 -1.36
CA LEU A 59 -10.35 -16.59 0.04
C LEU A 59 -10.37 -18.11 0.21
N ASN A 60 -11.04 -18.84 -0.67
CA ASN A 60 -11.14 -20.30 -0.65
C ASN A 60 -9.99 -20.99 -1.37
N TRP A 61 -9.18 -20.26 -2.14
CA TRP A 61 -8.10 -20.86 -2.93
C TRP A 61 -7.12 -21.65 -2.07
N SER A 62 -6.55 -22.68 -2.70
CA SER A 62 -5.46 -23.46 -2.09
C SER A 62 -4.25 -22.56 -1.83
N THR A 63 -3.43 -22.96 -0.85
CA THR A 63 -2.19 -22.25 -0.48
C THR A 63 -1.28 -22.01 -1.69
N PHE A 64 -1.23 -22.95 -2.64
CA PHE A 64 -0.46 -22.79 -3.88
C PHE A 64 -0.93 -21.58 -4.71
N TRP A 65 -2.22 -21.44 -4.95
CA TRP A 65 -2.74 -20.33 -5.76
C TRP A 65 -2.64 -18.98 -5.04
N LYS A 66 -2.87 -18.96 -3.73
CA LYS A 66 -2.65 -17.76 -2.91
C LYS A 66 -1.19 -17.31 -2.99
N PHE A 67 -0.25 -18.26 -2.79
CA PHE A 67 1.17 -17.98 -2.86
C PHE A 67 1.61 -17.55 -4.27
N SER A 68 1.17 -18.23 -5.33
CA SER A 68 1.44 -17.87 -6.72
C SER A 68 0.99 -16.44 -7.01
N THR A 69 -0.24 -16.09 -6.63
CA THR A 69 -0.81 -14.74 -6.84
C THR A 69 0.01 -13.67 -6.13
N LEU A 70 0.34 -13.89 -4.86
CA LEU A 70 1.14 -12.93 -4.08
C LEU A 70 2.57 -12.82 -4.59
N THR A 71 3.19 -13.92 -4.99
CA THR A 71 4.53 -13.91 -5.59
C THR A 71 4.55 -13.13 -6.89
N CYS A 72 3.56 -13.32 -7.76
CA CYS A 72 3.43 -12.56 -9.00
C CYS A 72 3.25 -11.06 -8.73
N ALA A 73 2.36 -10.68 -7.81
CA ALA A 73 2.14 -9.28 -7.45
C ALA A 73 3.39 -8.65 -6.83
N THR A 74 4.07 -9.37 -5.93
CA THR A 74 5.30 -8.90 -5.27
C THR A 74 6.45 -8.74 -6.27
N ALA A 75 6.61 -9.69 -7.20
CA ALA A 75 7.62 -9.58 -8.26
C ALA A 75 7.31 -8.40 -9.20
N ALA A 76 6.05 -8.16 -9.55
CA ALA A 76 5.65 -7.01 -10.35
C ALA A 76 5.99 -5.69 -9.63
N THR A 77 5.62 -5.56 -8.36
CA THR A 77 5.98 -4.41 -7.53
C THR A 77 7.49 -4.20 -7.45
N PHE A 78 8.25 -5.28 -7.27
CA PHE A 78 9.70 -5.23 -7.16
C PHE A 78 10.36 -4.71 -8.44
N VAL A 79 10.01 -5.25 -9.61
CA VAL A 79 10.64 -4.83 -10.88
C VAL A 79 10.20 -3.43 -11.30
N GLN A 80 8.98 -3.02 -10.99
CA GLN A 80 8.48 -1.67 -11.25
C GLN A 80 9.13 -0.63 -10.34
N GLY A 81 9.38 -0.96 -9.06
CA GLY A 81 10.02 -0.07 -8.08
C GLY A 81 11.51 0.11 -8.30
N MET A 82 12.21 -0.84 -8.90
CA MET A 82 13.67 -0.83 -9.02
C MET A 82 14.21 0.30 -9.91
N GLY A 83 13.44 0.74 -10.92
CA GLY A 83 13.92 1.68 -11.93
C GLY A 83 14.10 3.14 -11.50
N PRO A 84 13.12 3.77 -10.82
CA PRO A 84 13.12 5.22 -10.57
C PRO A 84 14.33 5.74 -9.78
N LEU A 85 14.76 5.02 -8.74
CA LEU A 85 15.87 5.46 -7.86
C LEU A 85 17.24 4.88 -8.22
N ALA A 86 17.31 3.97 -9.19
CA ALA A 86 18.56 3.37 -9.63
C ALA A 86 19.53 4.34 -10.30
N LEU A 87 19.05 5.52 -10.72
CA LEU A 87 19.84 6.49 -11.49
C LEU A 87 20.96 7.15 -10.69
N ALA A 88 20.82 7.28 -9.36
CA ALA A 88 21.73 8.10 -8.55
C ALA A 88 23.22 7.70 -8.66
N PRO A 89 23.65 6.41 -8.58
CA PRO A 89 25.04 6.03 -8.79
C PRO A 89 25.52 6.24 -10.22
N MET A 90 24.61 6.34 -11.20
CA MET A 90 24.92 6.51 -12.61
C MET A 90 24.94 7.98 -13.08
N PHE A 91 24.63 8.95 -12.20
CA PHE A 91 24.56 10.37 -12.55
C PHE A 91 25.83 10.89 -13.25
N PRO A 92 27.06 10.59 -12.81
CA PRO A 92 28.25 11.06 -13.50
C PRO A 92 28.31 10.62 -14.98
N GLN A 93 27.96 9.36 -15.26
CA GLN A 93 27.94 8.81 -16.63
C GLN A 93 26.81 9.39 -17.49
N LEU A 94 25.66 9.67 -16.88
CA LEU A 94 24.52 10.28 -17.59
C LEU A 94 24.79 11.74 -17.93
N ILE A 95 25.52 12.48 -17.07
CA ILE A 95 25.97 13.84 -17.33
C ILE A 95 26.85 13.86 -18.59
N GLU A 96 27.83 12.96 -18.66
CA GLU A 96 28.72 12.83 -19.81
C GLU A 96 27.99 12.34 -21.07
N ALA A 97 27.11 11.32 -20.93
CA ALA A 97 26.39 10.72 -22.06
C ALA A 97 25.41 11.67 -22.74
N PHE A 98 24.85 12.64 -22.00
CA PHE A 98 23.83 13.58 -22.51
C PHE A 98 24.34 15.03 -22.58
N ASP A 99 25.64 15.28 -22.33
CA ASP A 99 26.24 16.61 -22.30
C ASP A 99 25.39 17.59 -21.47
N SER A 100 25.11 17.22 -20.24
CA SER A 100 24.18 17.93 -19.34
C SER A 100 24.82 18.19 -17.98
N ASN A 101 24.08 18.77 -17.05
CA ASN A 101 24.53 19.03 -15.69
C ASN A 101 23.79 18.14 -14.67
N LEU A 102 24.29 18.08 -13.45
CA LEU A 102 23.72 17.27 -12.37
C LEU A 102 22.24 17.64 -12.09
N ASN A 103 21.92 18.95 -12.09
CA ASN A 103 20.56 19.43 -11.86
C ASN A 103 19.58 18.91 -12.93
N ALA A 104 19.99 18.79 -14.19
CA ALA A 104 19.19 18.25 -15.26
C ALA A 104 19.00 16.72 -15.11
N VAL A 105 20.06 15.99 -14.79
CA VAL A 105 20.01 14.52 -14.67
C VAL A 105 19.15 14.07 -13.47
N ILE A 106 19.18 14.78 -12.37
CA ILE A 106 18.31 14.53 -11.21
C ILE A 106 16.81 14.59 -11.60
N GLN A 107 16.45 15.42 -12.58
CA GLN A 107 15.06 15.53 -13.03
C GLN A 107 14.51 14.24 -13.65
N PHE A 108 15.35 13.33 -14.13
CA PHE A 108 14.90 12.02 -14.60
C PHE A 108 14.21 11.22 -13.48
N THR A 109 14.80 11.24 -12.28
CA THR A 109 14.20 10.62 -11.10
C THR A 109 12.96 11.40 -10.64
N GLY A 110 13.05 12.72 -10.54
CA GLY A 110 11.96 13.57 -10.07
C GLY A 110 10.70 13.42 -10.95
N VAL A 111 10.83 13.51 -12.27
CA VAL A 111 9.70 13.38 -13.20
C VAL A 111 9.11 11.97 -13.14
N ALA A 112 9.94 10.93 -13.07
CA ALA A 112 9.44 9.55 -12.94
C ALA A 112 8.58 9.37 -11.68
N ILE A 113 9.01 9.93 -10.54
CA ILE A 113 8.28 9.89 -9.27
C ILE A 113 6.96 10.69 -9.37
N LEU A 114 6.98 11.89 -9.94
CA LEU A 114 5.77 12.71 -10.12
C LEU A 114 4.71 11.96 -10.92
N VAL A 115 5.10 11.47 -12.10
CA VAL A 115 4.19 10.77 -13.01
C VAL A 115 3.68 9.47 -12.39
N LEU A 116 4.51 8.75 -11.64
CA LEU A 116 4.13 7.56 -10.88
C LEU A 116 3.00 7.89 -9.88
N GLY A 117 3.11 9.00 -9.15
CA GLY A 117 2.07 9.44 -8.23
C GLY A 117 0.73 9.67 -8.93
N PHE A 118 0.73 10.54 -9.97
CA PHE A 118 -0.50 10.90 -10.69
C PHE A 118 -1.09 9.74 -11.50
N SER A 119 -0.30 8.79 -11.97
CA SER A 119 -0.80 7.62 -12.72
C SER A 119 -1.76 6.76 -11.90
N ASN A 120 -1.69 6.82 -10.57
CA ASN A 120 -2.60 6.08 -9.68
C ASN A 120 -4.06 6.56 -9.75
N PHE A 121 -4.31 7.81 -10.13
CA PHE A 121 -5.67 8.28 -10.45
C PHE A 121 -6.29 7.54 -11.64
N ILE A 122 -5.47 6.95 -12.50
CA ILE A 122 -5.92 6.14 -13.64
C ILE A 122 -5.99 4.66 -13.25
N TRP A 123 -4.90 4.15 -12.64
CA TRP A 123 -4.76 2.72 -12.39
C TRP A 123 -5.70 2.17 -11.31
N VAL A 124 -5.95 2.93 -10.24
CA VAL A 124 -6.82 2.46 -9.16
C VAL A 124 -8.26 2.34 -9.64
N PRO A 125 -8.89 3.35 -10.27
CA PRO A 125 -10.23 3.19 -10.86
C PRO A 125 -10.32 2.10 -11.93
N LEU A 126 -9.28 1.92 -12.74
CA LEU A 126 -9.24 0.82 -13.71
C LEU A 126 -9.20 -0.55 -13.01
N SER A 127 -8.46 -0.67 -11.90
CA SER A 127 -8.36 -1.94 -11.17
C SER A 127 -9.64 -2.31 -10.45
N THR A 128 -10.40 -1.33 -9.96
CA THR A 128 -11.70 -1.56 -9.31
C THR A 128 -12.79 -1.87 -10.34
N SER A 129 -12.72 -1.28 -11.52
CA SER A 129 -13.74 -1.46 -12.56
C SER A 129 -13.51 -2.69 -13.44
N PHE A 130 -12.27 -2.93 -13.89
CA PHE A 130 -11.94 -4.00 -14.85
C PHE A 130 -11.20 -5.20 -14.23
N GLY A 131 -10.71 -5.07 -13.00
CA GLY A 131 -9.95 -6.10 -12.30
C GLY A 131 -8.46 -5.76 -12.13
N ARG A 132 -7.80 -6.54 -11.26
CA ARG A 132 -6.38 -6.33 -10.91
C ARG A 132 -5.44 -6.89 -11.97
N ARG A 133 -5.81 -8.04 -12.57
CA ARG A 133 -5.01 -8.72 -13.60
C ARG A 133 -4.71 -7.85 -14.82
N PRO A 134 -5.70 -7.22 -15.52
CA PRO A 134 -5.43 -6.39 -16.69
C PRO A 134 -4.53 -5.21 -16.36
N VAL A 135 -4.66 -4.63 -15.16
CA VAL A 135 -3.82 -3.50 -14.73
C VAL A 135 -2.36 -3.93 -14.56
N TYR A 136 -2.08 -5.05 -13.89
CA TYR A 136 -0.71 -5.56 -13.77
C TYR A 136 -0.09 -5.88 -15.14
N LEU A 137 -0.82 -6.54 -16.03
CA LEU A 137 -0.30 -6.88 -17.36
C LEU A 137 -0.03 -5.63 -18.20
N ALA A 138 -0.96 -4.67 -18.23
CA ALA A 138 -0.78 -3.43 -18.98
C ALA A 138 0.38 -2.58 -18.42
N SER A 139 0.46 -2.43 -17.11
CA SER A 139 1.52 -1.66 -16.46
C SER A 139 2.91 -2.26 -16.67
N LEU A 140 3.03 -3.59 -16.60
CA LEU A 140 4.29 -4.29 -16.90
C LEU A 140 4.71 -4.13 -18.37
N LEU A 141 3.77 -4.15 -19.31
CA LEU A 141 4.08 -3.89 -20.73
C LEU A 141 4.58 -2.47 -20.97
N ILE A 142 3.97 -1.48 -20.29
CA ILE A 142 4.41 -0.08 -20.35
C ILE A 142 5.82 0.05 -19.76
N CYS A 143 6.10 -0.56 -18.61
CA CYS A 143 7.43 -0.58 -18.02
C CYS A 143 8.45 -1.29 -18.91
N PHE A 144 8.09 -2.39 -19.55
CA PHE A 144 8.93 -3.11 -20.50
C PHE A 144 9.34 -2.22 -21.68
N GLY A 145 8.37 -1.56 -22.32
CA GLY A 145 8.63 -0.61 -23.39
C GLY A 145 9.50 0.57 -22.96
N SER A 146 9.24 1.11 -21.77
CA SER A 146 10.03 2.17 -21.15
C SER A 146 11.49 1.76 -20.90
N ALA A 147 11.74 0.55 -20.41
CA ALA A 147 13.08 0.04 -20.16
C ALA A 147 13.89 -0.12 -21.47
N ILE A 148 13.24 -0.64 -22.53
CA ILE A 148 13.86 -0.71 -23.87
C ILE A 148 14.18 0.70 -24.39
N TRP A 149 13.25 1.65 -24.22
CA TRP A 149 13.46 3.02 -24.68
C TRP A 149 14.62 3.69 -23.93
N ARG A 150 14.72 3.53 -22.60
CA ARG A 150 15.85 4.01 -21.80
C ARG A 150 17.18 3.41 -22.26
N ALA A 151 17.23 2.10 -22.52
CA ALA A 151 18.44 1.43 -22.98
C ALA A 151 18.94 1.97 -24.33
N LYS A 152 18.03 2.41 -25.21
CA LYS A 152 18.35 2.91 -26.57
C LYS A 152 18.39 4.43 -26.67
N ALA A 153 18.05 5.18 -25.63
CA ALA A 153 18.02 6.65 -25.67
C ALA A 153 19.41 7.24 -25.98
N LYS A 154 19.42 8.22 -26.87
CA LYS A 154 20.64 8.93 -27.30
C LYS A 154 20.65 10.39 -26.90
N THR A 155 19.51 10.97 -26.56
CA THR A 155 19.34 12.38 -26.19
C THR A 155 18.67 12.51 -24.84
N TYR A 156 18.93 13.61 -24.15
CA TYR A 156 18.29 13.96 -22.88
C TYR A 156 16.75 13.88 -22.96
N GLY A 157 16.15 14.51 -23.97
CA GLY A 157 14.69 14.52 -24.14
C GLY A 157 14.10 13.13 -24.39
N SER A 158 14.82 12.27 -25.15
CA SER A 158 14.40 10.88 -25.38
C SER A 158 14.42 10.06 -24.08
N PHE A 159 15.45 10.22 -23.26
CA PHE A 159 15.53 9.54 -21.97
C PHE A 159 14.47 10.06 -20.99
N MET A 160 14.21 11.37 -20.97
CA MET A 160 13.15 11.98 -20.18
C MET A 160 11.77 11.43 -20.57
N GLY A 161 11.46 11.33 -21.86
CA GLY A 161 10.21 10.72 -22.33
C GLY A 161 10.05 9.28 -21.87
N ALA A 162 11.13 8.51 -21.88
CA ALA A 162 11.12 7.15 -21.35
C ALA A 162 10.92 7.13 -19.80
N CYS A 163 11.41 8.13 -19.07
CA CYS A 163 11.15 8.27 -17.62
C CYS A 163 9.68 8.57 -17.33
N VAL A 164 9.03 9.41 -18.14
CA VAL A 164 7.58 9.65 -18.05
C VAL A 164 6.80 8.35 -18.26
N LEU A 165 7.13 7.61 -19.33
CA LEU A 165 6.46 6.34 -19.61
C LEU A 165 6.67 5.31 -18.49
N ASN A 166 7.86 5.26 -17.89
CA ASN A 166 8.12 4.42 -16.72
C ASN A 166 7.27 4.83 -15.51
N GLY A 167 7.15 6.13 -15.23
CA GLY A 167 6.29 6.62 -14.15
C GLY A 167 4.84 6.17 -14.33
N ILE A 168 4.30 6.23 -15.56
CA ILE A 168 2.96 5.72 -15.86
C ILE A 168 2.86 4.23 -15.54
N GLY A 169 3.81 3.42 -16.02
CA GLY A 169 3.78 1.97 -15.81
C GLY A 169 4.04 1.54 -14.37
N SER A 170 4.78 2.31 -13.58
CA SER A 170 5.15 1.93 -12.21
C SER A 170 4.11 2.29 -11.14
N GLY A 171 3.05 3.03 -11.48
CA GLY A 171 2.00 3.43 -10.52
C GLY A 171 1.40 2.27 -9.71
N PRO A 172 0.99 1.17 -10.35
CA PRO A 172 0.38 0.04 -9.65
C PRO A 172 1.22 -0.58 -8.53
N ALA A 173 2.54 -0.43 -8.58
CA ALA A 173 3.45 -0.94 -7.54
C ALA A 173 3.17 -0.38 -6.15
N GLU A 174 2.64 0.85 -6.04
CA GLU A 174 2.38 1.51 -4.77
C GLU A 174 0.97 1.29 -4.21
N THR A 175 -0.01 0.98 -5.05
CA THR A 175 -1.42 1.07 -4.64
C THR A 175 -2.21 -0.22 -4.82
N ILE A 176 -1.84 -1.09 -5.77
CA ILE A 176 -2.69 -2.24 -6.11
C ILE A 176 -2.37 -3.49 -5.29
N GLN A 177 -1.10 -3.73 -4.93
CA GLN A 177 -0.76 -4.92 -4.17
C GLN A 177 -1.43 -4.99 -2.79
N PRO A 178 -1.58 -3.92 -2.01
CA PRO A 178 -2.37 -3.93 -0.78
C PRO A 178 -3.80 -4.43 -0.99
N ASN A 179 -4.43 -4.07 -2.10
CA ASN A 179 -5.78 -4.52 -2.45
C ASN A 179 -5.79 -6.02 -2.82
N VAL A 180 -4.79 -6.50 -3.57
CA VAL A 180 -4.64 -7.94 -3.87
C VAL A 180 -4.49 -8.76 -2.58
N ILE A 181 -3.68 -8.29 -1.62
CA ILE A 181 -3.54 -8.95 -0.31
C ILE A 181 -4.89 -9.00 0.41
N ALA A 182 -5.65 -7.89 0.36
CA ALA A 182 -6.98 -7.82 0.98
C ALA A 182 -8.01 -8.75 0.31
N ASP A 183 -7.89 -8.99 -1.01
CA ASP A 183 -8.78 -9.86 -1.77
C ASP A 183 -8.53 -11.36 -1.46
N VAL A 184 -7.26 -11.75 -1.21
CA VAL A 184 -6.80 -13.15 -1.14
C VAL A 184 -6.60 -13.64 0.29
N MET A 185 -6.30 -12.75 1.25
CA MET A 185 -5.94 -13.10 2.64
C MET A 185 -6.99 -12.66 3.65
N PHE A 186 -7.16 -13.48 4.69
CA PHE A 186 -8.00 -13.14 5.84
C PHE A 186 -7.36 -12.04 6.71
N LEU A 187 -8.19 -11.31 7.45
CA LEU A 187 -7.75 -10.16 8.25
C LEU A 187 -6.60 -10.49 9.23
N HIS A 188 -6.63 -11.68 9.82
CA HIS A 188 -5.59 -12.12 10.77
C HIS A 188 -4.25 -12.43 10.11
N GLU A 189 -4.21 -12.69 8.80
CA GLU A 189 -3.00 -12.95 8.03
C GLU A 189 -2.50 -11.72 7.27
N ARG A 190 -3.40 -10.76 6.95
CA ARG A 190 -3.10 -9.57 6.14
C ARG A 190 -1.90 -8.79 6.66
N GLY A 191 -1.77 -8.64 7.98
CA GLY A 191 -0.67 -7.88 8.58
C GLY A 191 0.70 -8.40 8.18
N ALA A 192 0.91 -9.72 8.21
CA ALA A 192 2.18 -10.34 7.83
C ALA A 192 2.49 -10.15 6.33
N TYR A 193 1.51 -10.38 5.45
CA TYR A 193 1.68 -10.21 4.00
C TYR A 193 1.82 -8.75 3.60
N GLN A 194 1.15 -7.84 4.29
CA GLN A 194 1.32 -6.40 4.09
C GLN A 194 2.74 -5.94 4.47
N THR A 195 3.27 -6.44 5.59
CA THR A 195 4.67 -6.20 5.97
C THR A 195 5.63 -6.74 4.92
N LEU A 196 5.39 -7.96 4.43
CA LEU A 196 6.19 -8.56 3.36
C LEU A 196 6.18 -7.70 2.09
N TYR A 197 5.02 -7.18 1.70
CA TYR A 197 4.89 -6.24 0.59
C TYR A 197 5.79 -5.01 0.80
N PHE A 198 5.72 -4.37 1.97
CA PHE A 198 6.54 -3.19 2.25
C PHE A 198 8.04 -3.49 2.20
N VAL A 199 8.47 -4.67 2.71
CA VAL A 199 9.88 -5.10 2.61
C VAL A 199 10.32 -5.18 1.14
N PHE A 200 9.52 -5.80 0.27
CA PHE A 200 9.86 -5.91 -1.15
C PHE A 200 9.75 -4.59 -1.89
N TYR A 201 8.76 -3.76 -1.59
CA TYR A 201 8.59 -2.44 -2.18
C TYR A 201 9.78 -1.52 -1.85
N PHE A 202 10.06 -1.30 -0.57
CA PHE A 202 11.23 -0.51 -0.16
C PHE A 202 12.55 -1.17 -0.59
N GLY A 203 12.62 -2.50 -0.49
CA GLY A 203 13.77 -3.26 -0.97
C GLY A 203 14.06 -3.00 -2.45
N SER A 204 13.06 -2.91 -3.30
CA SER A 204 13.23 -2.64 -4.73
C SER A 204 13.88 -1.27 -4.98
N LEU A 205 13.48 -0.25 -4.22
CA LEU A 205 14.02 1.11 -4.33
C LEU A 205 15.52 1.16 -3.97
N MET A 206 15.97 0.28 -3.06
CA MET A 206 17.38 0.22 -2.61
C MET A 206 18.22 -0.72 -3.48
N ILE A 207 17.65 -1.83 -3.92
CA ILE A 207 18.35 -2.82 -4.78
C ILE A 207 18.64 -2.24 -6.15
N GLY A 208 17.79 -1.34 -6.66
CA GLY A 208 18.06 -0.61 -7.90
C GLY A 208 19.46 0.04 -7.94
N PRO A 209 19.76 0.97 -7.03
CA PRO A 209 21.08 1.59 -6.93
C PRO A 209 22.23 0.61 -6.64
N ILE A 210 21.99 -0.43 -5.81
CA ILE A 210 22.98 -1.47 -5.49
C ILE A 210 23.45 -2.22 -6.73
N ILE A 211 22.52 -2.54 -7.66
CA ILE A 211 22.84 -3.22 -8.92
C ILE A 211 23.37 -2.22 -9.96
N ALA A 212 22.81 -1.01 -9.99
CA ALA A 212 23.20 0.01 -10.96
C ALA A 212 24.65 0.46 -10.81
N GLY A 213 25.17 0.58 -9.59
CA GLY A 213 26.55 0.97 -9.33
C GLY A 213 27.59 0.06 -9.99
N PRO A 214 27.62 -1.26 -9.69
CA PRO A 214 28.52 -2.20 -10.36
C PRO A 214 28.34 -2.27 -11.87
N MET A 215 27.12 -2.21 -12.38
CA MET A 215 26.88 -2.24 -13.81
C MET A 215 27.40 -0.98 -14.51
N ALA A 216 27.29 0.17 -13.85
CA ALA A 216 27.87 1.39 -14.35
C ALA A 216 29.40 1.31 -14.45
N GLU A 217 30.06 0.69 -13.46
CA GLU A 217 31.54 0.63 -13.40
C GLU A 217 32.13 -0.46 -14.31
N TYR A 218 31.55 -1.67 -14.31
CA TYR A 218 32.18 -2.84 -14.94
C TYR A 218 31.58 -3.28 -16.27
N ALA A 219 30.34 -2.92 -16.58
CA ALA A 219 29.60 -3.55 -17.67
C ALA A 219 29.71 -2.84 -19.02
N GLY A 220 30.65 -1.92 -19.23
CA GLY A 220 30.82 -1.26 -20.55
C GLY A 220 32.15 -0.57 -20.74
N SER A 221 32.78 -0.79 -21.92
CA SER A 221 33.80 0.10 -22.44
C SER A 221 33.14 1.43 -22.87
N ASN A 222 33.81 2.57 -22.66
CA ASN A 222 33.34 3.91 -23.04
C ASN A 222 32.07 4.42 -22.34
N ASN A 223 31.97 4.28 -21.01
CA ASN A 223 30.88 4.83 -20.21
C ASN A 223 29.45 4.40 -20.63
N THR A 224 29.30 3.25 -21.26
CA THR A 224 27.98 2.73 -21.71
C THR A 224 27.35 1.75 -20.71
N GLY A 225 28.00 1.48 -19.58
CA GLY A 225 27.55 0.50 -18.56
C GLY A 225 26.14 0.75 -18.01
N TRP A 226 25.73 2.01 -17.90
CA TRP A 226 24.38 2.39 -17.47
C TRP A 226 23.27 1.84 -18.40
N ARG A 227 23.55 1.58 -19.70
CA ARG A 227 22.59 0.99 -20.64
C ARG A 227 22.31 -0.48 -20.33
N ASN A 228 23.33 -1.21 -19.83
CA ASN A 228 23.21 -2.63 -19.49
C ASN A 228 22.28 -2.84 -18.30
N PHE A 229 22.21 -1.89 -17.37
CA PHE A 229 21.22 -1.89 -16.29
C PHE A 229 19.78 -1.90 -16.84
N TRP A 230 19.50 -1.12 -17.87
CA TRP A 230 18.17 -1.10 -18.49
C TRP A 230 17.86 -2.38 -19.26
N TRP A 231 18.87 -3.00 -19.91
CA TRP A 231 18.69 -4.32 -20.53
C TRP A 231 18.44 -5.42 -19.49
N LEU A 232 19.07 -5.38 -18.33
CA LEU A 232 18.73 -6.25 -17.20
C LEU A 232 17.27 -6.05 -16.78
N ASN A 233 16.83 -4.79 -16.65
CA ASN A 233 15.43 -4.48 -16.33
C ASN A 233 14.46 -5.02 -17.39
N VAL A 234 14.77 -4.92 -18.67
CA VAL A 234 13.97 -5.53 -19.75
C VAL A 234 13.80 -7.04 -19.52
N GLY A 235 14.89 -7.74 -19.20
CA GLY A 235 14.85 -9.17 -18.90
C GLY A 235 13.98 -9.50 -17.68
N LEU A 236 14.15 -8.76 -16.58
CA LEU A 236 13.41 -8.98 -15.34
C LEU A 236 11.91 -8.66 -15.49
N ILE A 237 11.57 -7.53 -16.13
CA ILE A 237 10.18 -7.15 -16.38
C ILE A 237 9.52 -8.13 -17.35
N GLY A 238 10.23 -8.56 -18.40
CA GLY A 238 9.73 -9.57 -19.35
C GLY A 238 9.44 -10.91 -18.69
N ALA A 239 10.35 -11.40 -17.85
CA ALA A 239 10.15 -12.63 -17.08
C ALA A 239 8.97 -12.51 -16.11
N THR A 240 8.86 -11.37 -15.42
CA THR A 240 7.75 -11.10 -14.50
C THR A 240 6.42 -10.98 -15.24
N PHE A 241 6.40 -10.36 -16.42
CA PHE A 241 5.21 -10.30 -17.27
C PHE A 241 4.72 -11.71 -17.64
N LEU A 242 5.62 -12.59 -18.07
CA LEU A 242 5.27 -13.98 -18.39
C LEU A 242 4.77 -14.72 -17.13
N MET A 243 5.44 -14.53 -15.99
CA MET A 243 5.00 -15.12 -14.72
C MET A 243 3.60 -14.63 -14.34
N CYS A 244 3.29 -13.34 -14.47
CA CYS A 244 1.95 -12.79 -14.19
C CYS A 244 0.91 -13.26 -15.21
N LEU A 245 1.29 -13.43 -16.47
CA LEU A 245 0.39 -13.90 -17.53
C LEU A 245 -0.16 -15.30 -17.22
N PHE A 246 0.65 -16.19 -16.67
CA PHE A 246 0.28 -17.58 -16.38
C PHE A 246 -0.06 -17.85 -14.92
N GLY A 247 0.59 -17.13 -13.98
CA GLY A 247 0.50 -17.39 -12.54
C GLY A 247 -0.39 -16.44 -11.74
N PHE A 248 -0.86 -15.34 -12.33
CA PHE A 248 -1.69 -14.33 -11.65
C PHE A 248 -3.13 -14.39 -12.15
N PRO A 249 -4.04 -15.13 -11.48
CA PRO A 249 -5.47 -15.06 -11.77
C PRO A 249 -6.09 -13.75 -11.27
N GLU A 250 -7.27 -13.39 -11.75
CA GLU A 250 -8.01 -12.23 -11.27
C GLU A 250 -8.46 -12.45 -9.82
N THR A 251 -8.14 -11.47 -8.96
CA THR A 251 -8.44 -11.53 -7.52
C THR A 251 -9.70 -10.76 -7.15
N LYS A 252 -10.24 -9.96 -8.06
CA LYS A 252 -11.47 -9.22 -7.83
C LYS A 252 -12.62 -10.18 -7.66
N TRP A 253 -13.30 -10.10 -6.51
CA TRP A 253 -14.44 -10.91 -6.17
C TRP A 253 -15.51 -10.07 -5.49
N HIS A 254 -16.75 -10.16 -5.99
CA HIS A 254 -17.87 -9.50 -5.34
C HIS A 254 -18.45 -10.44 -4.28
N ARG A 255 -18.31 -10.06 -3.01
CA ARG A 255 -18.92 -10.77 -1.88
C ARG A 255 -20.17 -10.03 -1.48
N MET A 256 -21.31 -10.72 -1.52
CA MET A 256 -22.55 -10.16 -1.02
C MET A 256 -22.41 -9.88 0.48
N HIS A 257 -22.89 -8.71 0.92
CA HIS A 257 -22.95 -8.41 2.34
C HIS A 257 -23.97 -9.34 3.03
N PRO A 258 -23.77 -9.78 4.27
CA PRO A 258 -24.73 -10.64 4.98
C PRO A 258 -26.15 -10.10 4.99
N ASP A 259 -26.33 -8.78 5.05
CA ASP A 259 -27.65 -8.14 4.99
C ASP A 259 -28.28 -8.20 3.60
N GLU A 260 -27.49 -8.16 2.55
CA GLU A 260 -27.93 -8.35 1.17
C GLU A 260 -28.39 -9.80 0.94
N ILE A 261 -27.65 -10.75 1.50
CA ILE A 261 -28.05 -12.18 1.49
C ILE A 261 -29.39 -12.34 2.23
N ARG A 262 -29.55 -11.75 3.42
CA ARG A 262 -30.81 -11.78 4.19
C ARG A 262 -31.96 -11.12 3.45
N ARG A 263 -31.73 -10.00 2.76
CA ARG A 263 -32.75 -9.36 1.92
C ARG A 263 -33.17 -10.27 0.77
N LEU A 264 -32.21 -10.84 0.05
CA LEU A 264 -32.50 -11.78 -1.04
C LEU A 264 -33.20 -13.04 -0.54
N GLU A 265 -32.83 -13.58 0.60
CA GLU A 265 -33.51 -14.71 1.24
C GLU A 265 -34.95 -14.34 1.66
N SER A 266 -35.16 -13.15 2.23
CA SER A 266 -36.50 -12.66 2.59
C SER A 266 -37.37 -12.39 1.36
N GLU A 267 -36.80 -11.82 0.29
CA GLU A 267 -37.53 -11.62 -0.98
C GLU A 267 -37.84 -12.95 -1.69
N ALA A 268 -36.93 -13.91 -1.65
CA ALA A 268 -37.15 -15.25 -2.17
C ALA A 268 -38.22 -16.00 -1.35
N ALA A 269 -38.21 -15.85 -0.03
CA ALA A 269 -39.24 -16.42 0.85
C ALA A 269 -40.63 -15.78 0.60
N MET A 270 -40.69 -14.45 0.40
CA MET A 270 -41.92 -13.76 0.02
C MET A 270 -42.44 -14.24 -1.34
N LYS A 271 -41.59 -14.30 -2.36
CA LYS A 271 -41.99 -14.82 -3.69
C LYS A 271 -42.48 -16.26 -3.65
N SER A 272 -41.83 -17.13 -2.85
CA SER A 272 -42.25 -18.52 -2.69
C SER A 272 -43.55 -18.65 -1.90
N SER A 273 -43.89 -17.72 -1.01
CA SER A 273 -45.21 -17.68 -0.33
C SER A 273 -46.31 -17.17 -1.24
N ASP A 274 -46.02 -16.15 -2.07
CA ASP A 274 -46.99 -15.66 -3.08
C ASP A 274 -47.30 -16.70 -4.16
N GLU A 275 -46.28 -17.47 -4.60
CA GLU A 275 -46.45 -18.56 -5.56
C GLU A 275 -47.26 -19.72 -4.95
N LYS A 276 -47.06 -20.04 -3.67
CA LYS A 276 -47.88 -21.04 -2.95
C LYS A 276 -49.33 -20.57 -2.73
N ILE A 277 -49.55 -19.28 -2.48
CA ILE A 277 -50.89 -18.70 -2.36
C ILE A 277 -51.59 -18.70 -3.71
N ALA A 278 -50.89 -18.41 -4.81
CA ALA A 278 -51.43 -18.46 -6.16
C ALA A 278 -51.80 -19.89 -6.60
N VAL A 279 -51.06 -20.91 -6.19
CA VAL A 279 -51.38 -22.33 -6.47
C VAL A 279 -52.52 -22.85 -5.59
N GLN A 280 -52.68 -22.37 -4.35
CA GLN A 280 -53.79 -22.77 -3.49
C GLN A 280 -55.13 -22.15 -3.85
N THR A 281 -55.18 -21.12 -4.69
CA THR A 281 -56.43 -20.54 -5.21
C THR A 281 -57.00 -21.33 -6.38
N THR A 282 -56.28 -22.33 -6.92
CA THR A 282 -56.74 -23.16 -8.06
C THR A 282 -57.18 -24.57 -7.69
N GLU A 283 -56.96 -25.04 -6.45
CA GLU A 283 -57.47 -26.37 -6.02
C GLU A 283 -58.20 -26.25 -4.67
N GLY A 284 -59.49 -26.43 -4.76
CA GLY A 284 -60.36 -26.42 -3.60
C GLY A 284 -60.36 -27.74 -2.81
N SER A 285 -60.57 -27.58 -1.51
CA SER A 285 -61.00 -28.54 -0.49
C SER A 285 -60.06 -29.68 -0.09
N GLY A 286 -59.69 -29.59 1.20
CA GLY A 286 -59.05 -30.67 1.97
C GLY A 286 -58.47 -30.16 3.28
N ILE A 287 -59.30 -30.14 4.34
CA ILE A 287 -58.91 -29.76 5.70
C ILE A 287 -58.08 -30.88 6.29
N GLU A 288 -56.83 -30.60 6.66
CA GLU A 288 -56.19 -31.28 7.80
C GLU A 288 -55.31 -30.28 8.57
N LYS A 289 -55.70 -30.05 9.80
CA LYS A 289 -54.96 -29.30 10.82
C LYS A 289 -53.75 -30.14 11.28
N SER A 290 -52.54 -29.66 11.05
CA SER A 290 -51.41 -30.07 11.85
C SER A 290 -50.78 -28.83 12.47
N ASN A 291 -51.04 -28.65 13.76
CA ASN A 291 -50.32 -27.75 14.64
C ASN A 291 -48.87 -28.27 14.82
N SER A 292 -47.91 -27.54 14.35
CA SER A 292 -46.58 -27.57 14.95
C SER A 292 -45.93 -26.18 14.87
N THR A 293 -46.17 -25.38 15.91
CA THR A 293 -45.34 -24.27 16.28
C THR A 293 -43.95 -24.84 16.65
N GLY A 294 -43.10 -25.00 15.66
CA GLY A 294 -41.70 -25.26 15.83
C GLY A 294 -40.94 -24.07 15.29
N LEU A 295 -40.46 -23.20 16.21
CA LEU A 295 -39.34 -22.31 15.89
C LEU A 295 -38.25 -23.18 15.24
N PRO A 296 -37.63 -22.76 14.14
CA PRO A 296 -36.50 -23.49 13.60
C PRO A 296 -35.41 -23.49 14.66
N ASN A 297 -35.14 -24.68 15.21
CA ASN A 297 -33.95 -24.94 16.02
C ASN A 297 -32.75 -24.53 15.18
N LEU A 298 -32.19 -23.38 15.50
CA LEU A 298 -30.91 -22.93 14.99
C LEU A 298 -29.84 -23.84 15.63
N SER A 299 -29.70 -25.05 15.09
CA SER A 299 -28.59 -25.92 15.46
C SER A 299 -27.29 -25.22 15.05
N THR A 300 -26.50 -24.84 16.04
CA THR A 300 -25.10 -24.45 15.96
C THR A 300 -24.28 -25.62 15.40
N THR A 301 -24.46 -25.96 14.16
CA THR A 301 -23.52 -26.79 13.43
C THR A 301 -22.40 -25.89 12.98
N THR A 302 -21.23 -26.04 13.56
CA THR A 302 -19.93 -25.62 13.03
C THR A 302 -19.74 -26.31 11.68
N GLN A 303 -20.40 -25.77 10.65
CA GLN A 303 -20.28 -26.31 9.32
C GLN A 303 -18.91 -25.88 8.79
N LYS A 304 -18.01 -26.84 8.77
CA LYS A 304 -16.68 -26.72 8.17
C LYS A 304 -16.90 -26.35 6.71
N ASP A 305 -16.44 -25.17 6.29
CA ASP A 305 -16.56 -24.75 4.90
C ASP A 305 -15.86 -25.79 4.01
N PRO A 306 -16.58 -26.47 3.09
CA PRO A 306 -16.02 -27.59 2.32
C PRO A 306 -14.91 -27.14 1.36
N TRP A 307 -14.86 -25.85 1.00
CA TRP A 307 -13.96 -25.29 -0.01
C TRP A 307 -12.78 -24.53 0.57
N LEU A 308 -12.77 -24.22 1.87
CA LEU A 308 -11.68 -23.44 2.50
C LEU A 308 -10.31 -24.12 2.28
N GLY A 309 -9.41 -23.42 1.59
CA GLY A 309 -8.07 -23.91 1.26
C GLY A 309 -7.99 -25.02 0.19
N LYS A 310 -9.11 -25.36 -0.47
CA LYS A 310 -9.20 -26.35 -1.54
C LYS A 310 -9.65 -25.78 -2.87
N GLY A 311 -10.10 -24.52 -2.89
CA GLY A 311 -10.57 -23.83 -4.08
C GLY A 311 -9.46 -23.64 -5.12
N ARG A 312 -9.87 -23.39 -6.35
CA ARG A 312 -9.00 -23.11 -7.50
C ARG A 312 -9.57 -21.99 -8.33
N PRO A 313 -8.73 -21.13 -8.95
CA PRO A 313 -9.23 -20.12 -9.87
C PRO A 313 -9.89 -20.77 -11.09
N SER A 314 -11.02 -20.23 -11.49
CA SER A 314 -11.74 -20.66 -12.70
C SER A 314 -11.03 -20.18 -13.97
N LYS A 315 -11.34 -20.81 -15.11
CA LYS A 315 -10.85 -20.33 -16.42
C LYS A 315 -11.27 -18.88 -16.71
N GLN A 316 -12.38 -18.43 -16.15
CA GLN A 316 -12.87 -17.06 -16.31
C GLN A 316 -11.95 -16.04 -15.62
N GLN A 317 -11.31 -16.39 -14.50
CA GLN A 317 -10.38 -15.54 -13.78
C GLN A 317 -9.01 -15.37 -14.50
N PHE A 318 -8.78 -16.15 -15.56
CA PHE A 318 -7.63 -15.95 -16.46
C PHE A 318 -7.97 -15.12 -17.70
N LYS A 319 -9.24 -14.67 -17.88
CA LYS A 319 -9.60 -13.70 -18.93
C LYS A 319 -8.92 -12.36 -18.69
N LEU A 320 -8.75 -11.59 -19.76
CA LEU A 320 -8.07 -10.29 -19.69
C LEU A 320 -8.82 -9.26 -18.85
N PHE A 321 -10.17 -9.26 -18.87
CA PHE A 321 -10.97 -8.30 -18.06
C PHE A 321 -12.17 -8.97 -17.43
N GLN A 322 -12.54 -8.46 -16.26
CA GLN A 322 -13.82 -8.72 -15.60
C GLN A 322 -14.47 -7.37 -15.27
N ALA A 323 -15.26 -6.84 -16.19
CA ALA A 323 -15.90 -5.54 -16.01
C ALA A 323 -17.06 -5.63 -15.00
N ASN A 324 -17.26 -4.54 -14.22
CA ASN A 324 -18.45 -4.33 -13.41
C ASN A 324 -19.69 -4.13 -14.30
N ALA A 325 -20.88 -4.21 -13.72
CA ALA A 325 -22.13 -3.90 -14.43
C ALA A 325 -22.15 -2.46 -15.01
N HIS A 326 -21.60 -1.49 -14.26
CA HIS A 326 -21.51 -0.08 -14.68
C HIS A 326 -20.07 0.45 -14.51
N PRO A 327 -19.10 0.03 -15.37
CA PRO A 327 -17.69 0.32 -15.17
C PRO A 327 -17.35 1.82 -15.24
N PHE A 328 -18.01 2.58 -16.10
CA PHE A 328 -17.74 4.01 -16.26
C PHE A 328 -18.20 4.85 -15.06
N GLN A 329 -19.32 4.50 -14.44
CA GLN A 329 -19.79 5.18 -13.22
C GLN A 329 -18.84 4.90 -12.05
N SER A 330 -18.40 3.65 -11.91
CA SER A 330 -17.40 3.28 -10.90
C SER A 330 -16.08 4.04 -11.10
N ILE A 331 -15.59 4.18 -12.34
CA ILE A 331 -14.36 4.93 -12.65
C ILE A 331 -14.49 6.40 -12.24
N LEU A 332 -15.60 7.06 -12.59
CA LEU A 332 -15.80 8.47 -12.25
C LEU A 332 -15.88 8.68 -10.73
N LEU A 333 -16.53 7.76 -10.03
CA LEU A 333 -16.64 7.80 -8.58
C LEU A 333 -15.26 7.64 -7.93
N ASP A 334 -14.52 6.60 -8.29
CA ASP A 334 -13.19 6.29 -7.76
C ASP A 334 -12.15 7.38 -8.12
N LEU A 335 -12.34 8.09 -9.23
CA LEU A 335 -11.51 9.23 -9.60
C LEU A 335 -11.77 10.44 -8.68
N TRP A 336 -13.01 10.61 -8.20
CA TRP A 336 -13.40 11.76 -7.39
C TRP A 336 -13.14 11.56 -5.89
N ILE A 337 -13.23 10.33 -5.39
CA ILE A 337 -13.07 10.02 -3.96
C ILE A 337 -11.72 10.52 -3.40
N PRO A 338 -10.54 10.27 -4.02
CA PRO A 338 -9.27 10.73 -3.49
C PRO A 338 -9.20 12.24 -3.28
N TRP A 339 -9.86 13.03 -4.15
CA TRP A 339 -9.92 14.49 -3.99
C TRP A 339 -10.73 14.92 -2.77
N LYS A 340 -11.83 14.22 -2.46
CA LYS A 340 -12.58 14.47 -1.21
C LYS A 340 -11.75 14.10 0.03
N LEU A 341 -10.94 13.05 -0.07
CA LEU A 341 -10.12 12.58 1.05
C LEU A 341 -9.00 13.56 1.43
N PHE A 342 -8.55 14.44 0.52
CA PHE A 342 -7.65 15.53 0.89
C PHE A 342 -8.26 16.54 1.89
N ALA A 343 -9.57 16.58 2.04
CA ALA A 343 -10.21 17.38 3.08
C ALA A 343 -10.29 16.69 4.45
N PHE A 344 -9.87 15.43 4.57
CA PHE A 344 -9.97 14.65 5.80
C PHE A 344 -8.69 14.81 6.63
N PRO A 345 -8.75 15.41 7.85
CA PRO A 345 -7.55 15.74 8.64
C PRO A 345 -6.64 14.53 8.92
N ILE A 346 -7.23 13.35 9.15
CA ILE A 346 -6.46 12.14 9.42
C ILE A 346 -5.71 11.65 8.18
N VAL A 347 -6.33 11.77 6.99
CA VAL A 347 -5.69 11.41 5.72
C VAL A 347 -4.56 12.37 5.40
N GLU A 348 -4.77 13.67 5.63
CA GLU A 348 -3.72 14.69 5.46
C GLU A 348 -2.56 14.49 6.43
N PHE A 349 -2.83 14.21 7.70
CA PHE A 349 -1.78 13.86 8.65
C PHE A 349 -0.93 12.70 8.15
N ALA A 350 -1.56 11.60 7.75
CA ALA A 350 -0.85 10.43 7.22
C ALA A 350 -0.07 10.79 5.94
N SER A 351 -0.69 11.54 5.02
CA SER A 351 -0.06 11.98 3.77
C SER A 351 1.20 12.79 4.00
N PHE A 352 1.18 13.73 4.93
CA PHE A 352 2.35 14.56 5.22
C PHE A 352 3.44 13.80 5.98
N VAL A 353 3.09 12.95 6.96
CA VAL A 353 4.08 12.09 7.63
C VAL A 353 4.79 11.19 6.61
N VAL A 354 4.04 10.57 5.70
CA VAL A 354 4.60 9.71 4.65
C VAL A 354 5.46 10.51 3.69
N SER A 355 4.98 11.69 3.25
CA SER A 355 5.68 12.54 2.28
C SER A 355 7.03 13.01 2.80
N TRP A 356 7.08 13.57 4.01
CA TRP A 356 8.30 14.10 4.58
C TRP A 356 9.26 13.01 5.03
N SER A 357 8.75 11.88 5.54
CA SER A 357 9.58 10.70 5.84
C SER A 357 10.25 10.15 4.58
N ALA A 358 9.50 10.03 3.48
CA ALA A 358 10.03 9.60 2.19
C ALA A 358 11.01 10.62 1.59
N SER A 359 10.77 11.93 1.81
CA SER A 359 11.66 13.00 1.35
C SER A 359 13.02 12.95 2.01
N CYS A 360 13.14 12.55 3.29
CA CYS A 360 14.45 12.35 3.93
C CYS A 360 15.28 11.31 3.17
N PHE A 361 14.69 10.16 2.87
CA PHE A 361 15.36 9.12 2.09
C PHE A 361 15.68 9.56 0.65
N LEU A 362 14.72 10.24 -0.01
CA LEU A 362 14.93 10.75 -1.37
C LEU A 362 16.07 11.76 -1.41
N THR A 363 16.20 12.63 -0.40
CA THR A 363 17.30 13.58 -0.27
C THR A 363 18.64 12.86 -0.20
N ASP A 364 18.77 11.85 0.66
CA ASP A 364 19.98 11.04 0.77
C ASP A 364 20.32 10.36 -0.56
N ASN A 365 19.30 9.81 -1.26
CA ASN A 365 19.49 9.16 -2.56
C ASN A 365 19.94 10.15 -3.65
N LEU A 366 19.33 11.33 -3.75
CA LEU A 366 19.69 12.31 -4.78
C LEU A 366 21.06 12.94 -4.56
N LEU A 367 21.45 13.16 -3.31
CA LEU A 367 22.71 13.80 -2.94
C LEU A 367 23.90 12.83 -2.85
N GLN A 368 23.66 11.51 -2.83
CA GLN A 368 24.74 10.52 -2.62
C GLN A 368 25.91 10.65 -3.62
N SER A 369 25.62 10.90 -4.88
CA SER A 369 26.67 11.09 -5.90
C SER A 369 27.42 12.39 -5.69
N GLN A 370 26.74 13.49 -5.36
CA GLN A 370 27.37 14.77 -5.08
C GLN A 370 28.26 14.70 -3.83
N ALA A 371 27.80 13.98 -2.78
CA ALA A 371 28.52 13.88 -1.53
C ALA A 371 29.72 12.92 -1.60
N PHE A 372 29.56 11.75 -2.22
CA PHE A 372 30.53 10.68 -2.15
C PHE A 372 31.40 10.52 -3.40
N ALA A 373 30.95 10.91 -4.60
CA ALA A 373 31.78 10.88 -5.80
C ALA A 373 32.66 12.12 -5.95
N ALA A 374 32.37 13.20 -5.21
CA ALA A 374 33.20 14.42 -5.16
C ALA A 374 34.31 14.32 -4.10
N PRO A 375 35.34 15.22 -4.16
CA PRO A 375 36.32 15.36 -3.06
C PRO A 375 35.63 15.65 -1.71
N PRO A 376 36.14 15.13 -0.60
CA PRO A 376 37.39 14.38 -0.45
C PRO A 376 37.28 12.87 -0.66
N TYR A 377 36.05 12.30 -0.82
CA TYR A 377 35.86 10.85 -0.82
C TYR A 377 36.24 10.19 -2.14
N LEU A 378 35.87 10.78 -3.28
CA LEU A 378 36.15 10.29 -4.64
C LEU A 378 35.81 8.81 -4.85
N PHE A 379 34.66 8.38 -4.29
CA PHE A 379 34.24 6.99 -4.40
C PHE A 379 33.64 6.69 -5.80
N SER A 380 33.97 5.49 -6.29
CA SER A 380 33.43 4.99 -7.54
C SER A 380 31.91 4.70 -7.48
N PRO A 381 31.21 4.66 -8.62
CA PRO A 381 29.79 4.30 -8.71
C PRO A 381 29.43 3.00 -7.96
N LEU A 382 30.33 2.00 -8.00
CA LEU A 382 30.22 0.75 -7.27
C LEU A 382 30.06 0.98 -5.76
N LYS A 383 30.97 1.74 -5.15
CA LYS A 383 30.96 1.99 -3.70
C LYS A 383 29.72 2.80 -3.30
N VAL A 384 29.38 3.84 -4.08
CA VAL A 384 28.20 4.66 -3.86
C VAL A 384 26.92 3.81 -3.94
N GLY A 385 26.82 2.92 -4.92
CA GLY A 385 25.70 1.97 -5.03
C GLY A 385 25.59 1.05 -3.83
N PHE A 386 26.70 0.50 -3.34
CA PHE A 386 26.72 -0.42 -2.19
C PHE A 386 26.36 0.24 -0.86
N PHE A 387 26.54 1.55 -0.71
CA PHE A 387 26.10 2.24 0.51
C PHE A 387 24.58 2.10 0.76
N ASN A 388 23.79 1.91 -0.30
CA ASN A 388 22.36 1.65 -0.17
C ASN A 388 22.02 0.33 0.56
N PHE A 389 22.98 -0.59 0.76
CA PHE A 389 22.79 -1.75 1.64
C PHE A 389 22.46 -1.35 3.08
N ALA A 390 23.05 -0.25 3.58
CA ALA A 390 22.73 0.23 4.93
C ALA A 390 21.27 0.66 5.05
N VAL A 391 20.75 1.37 4.04
CA VAL A 391 19.34 1.75 3.98
C VAL A 391 18.44 0.51 3.85
N LEU A 392 18.83 -0.46 3.01
CA LEU A 392 18.09 -1.70 2.83
C LEU A 392 17.94 -2.48 4.14
N VAL A 393 19.05 -2.68 4.85
CA VAL A 393 19.04 -3.36 6.17
C VAL A 393 18.16 -2.59 7.16
N GLY A 394 18.30 -1.26 7.20
CA GLY A 394 17.46 -0.40 8.00
C GLY A 394 15.97 -0.55 7.66
N ALA A 395 15.61 -0.53 6.38
CA ALA A 395 14.23 -0.68 5.93
C ALA A 395 13.63 -2.05 6.28
N ILE A 396 14.41 -3.12 6.19
CA ILE A 396 13.99 -4.46 6.63
C ILE A 396 13.72 -4.46 8.15
N ILE A 397 14.62 -3.91 8.95
CA ILE A 397 14.43 -3.79 10.41
C ILE A 397 13.18 -2.97 10.73
N GLY A 398 13.01 -1.81 10.08
CA GLY A 398 11.84 -0.95 10.25
C GLY A 398 10.54 -1.66 9.91
N SER A 399 10.48 -2.35 8.76
CA SER A 399 9.28 -3.07 8.32
C SER A 399 8.93 -4.23 9.27
N VAL A 400 9.90 -5.03 9.69
CA VAL A 400 9.67 -6.19 10.55
C VAL A 400 9.30 -5.78 11.98
N THR A 401 9.77 -4.63 12.46
CA THR A 401 9.52 -4.18 13.84
C THR A 401 8.28 -3.30 13.97
N ALA A 402 7.96 -2.47 12.97
CA ALA A 402 6.88 -1.49 13.08
C ALA A 402 5.49 -2.14 13.25
N GLY A 403 5.18 -3.15 12.46
CA GLY A 403 3.90 -3.88 12.53
C GLY A 403 3.66 -4.52 13.89
N PRO A 404 4.49 -5.48 14.32
CA PRO A 404 4.33 -6.16 15.61
C PRO A 404 4.33 -5.21 16.80
N LEU A 405 5.18 -4.18 16.80
CA LEU A 405 5.23 -3.19 17.87
C LEU A 405 3.94 -2.36 17.91
N SER A 406 3.42 -1.96 16.74
CA SER A 406 2.16 -1.22 16.63
C SER A 406 0.98 -2.06 17.14
N ASP A 407 0.92 -3.33 16.76
CA ASP A 407 -0.15 -4.21 17.20
C ASP A 407 -0.05 -4.52 18.70
N TRP A 408 1.15 -4.71 19.23
CA TRP A 408 1.37 -4.94 20.67
C TRP A 408 0.96 -3.73 21.51
N ILE A 409 1.35 -2.51 21.11
CA ILE A 409 0.97 -1.28 21.82
C ILE A 409 -0.54 -1.06 21.74
N SER A 410 -1.12 -1.19 20.53
CA SER A 410 -2.56 -1.06 20.31
C SER A 410 -3.34 -2.05 21.16
N MET A 411 -2.95 -3.33 21.19
CA MET A 411 -3.60 -4.36 21.99
C MET A 411 -3.49 -4.08 23.50
N LYS A 412 -2.34 -3.62 23.98
CA LYS A 412 -2.14 -3.26 25.39
C LYS A 412 -3.03 -2.09 25.81
N LEU A 413 -3.19 -1.09 24.95
CA LEU A 413 -4.06 0.06 25.18
C LEU A 413 -5.55 -0.33 25.10
N THR A 414 -5.93 -1.17 24.14
CA THR A 414 -7.28 -1.73 24.01
C THR A 414 -7.72 -2.46 25.30
N LYS A 415 -6.83 -3.29 25.87
CA LYS A 415 -7.10 -3.96 27.16
C LYS A 415 -7.31 -2.99 28.32
N ARG A 416 -6.63 -1.83 28.29
CA ARG A 416 -6.80 -0.77 29.29
C ARG A 416 -8.06 0.07 29.06
N ASN A 417 -8.58 0.07 27.85
CA ASN A 417 -9.77 0.79 27.43
C ASN A 417 -11.01 -0.13 27.35
N ASN A 418 -11.14 -1.06 28.27
CA ASN A 418 -12.29 -1.97 28.39
C ASN A 418 -12.62 -2.77 27.12
N GLY A 419 -11.59 -3.12 26.33
CA GLY A 419 -11.76 -3.89 25.09
C GLY A 419 -12.20 -3.05 23.88
N ILE A 420 -12.26 -1.73 23.99
CA ILE A 420 -12.59 -0.83 22.89
C ILE A 420 -11.30 -0.37 22.24
N ARG A 421 -11.14 -0.72 20.97
CA ARG A 421 -9.98 -0.34 20.17
C ARG A 421 -10.27 0.91 19.36
N GLU A 422 -9.41 1.90 19.50
CA GLU A 422 -9.43 3.13 18.72
C GLU A 422 -8.18 3.18 17.81
N PRO A 423 -8.28 3.64 16.55
CA PRO A 423 -7.14 3.71 15.63
C PRO A 423 -5.97 4.54 16.17
N GLU A 424 -6.25 5.57 16.97
CA GLU A 424 -5.25 6.44 17.60
C GLU A 424 -4.26 5.68 18.48
N MET A 425 -4.64 4.52 19.02
CA MET A 425 -3.79 3.69 19.88
C MET A 425 -2.52 3.16 19.19
N ARG A 426 -2.41 3.33 17.86
CA ARG A 426 -1.20 3.02 17.09
C ARG A 426 -0.17 4.15 17.09
N LEU A 427 -0.59 5.41 17.31
CA LEU A 427 0.29 6.58 17.18
C LEU A 427 1.51 6.58 18.11
N PRO A 428 1.44 6.12 19.38
CA PRO A 428 2.61 6.05 20.26
C PRO A 428 3.76 5.19 19.71
N THR A 429 3.47 4.26 18.80
CA THR A 429 4.48 3.45 18.14
C THR A 429 5.43 4.27 17.27
N MET A 430 5.06 5.48 16.86
CA MET A 430 5.93 6.36 16.07
C MET A 430 7.14 6.86 16.87
N ILE A 431 7.07 6.93 18.21
CA ILE A 431 8.09 7.55 19.08
C ILE A 431 9.49 6.99 18.84
N PRO A 432 9.77 5.68 18.93
CA PRO A 432 11.12 5.16 18.72
C PRO A 432 11.66 5.45 17.32
N TYR A 433 10.82 5.37 16.29
CA TYR A 433 11.21 5.63 14.90
C TYR A 433 11.43 7.12 14.63
N PHE A 434 10.70 7.98 15.32
CA PHE A 434 10.92 9.43 15.32
C PHE A 434 12.32 9.78 15.88
N ILE A 435 12.72 9.16 16.99
CA ILE A 435 14.05 9.36 17.57
C ILE A 435 15.14 8.89 16.59
N LEU A 436 14.97 7.73 15.98
CA LEU A 436 15.90 7.21 14.96
C LEU A 436 15.98 8.14 13.74
N MET A 437 14.85 8.71 13.30
CA MET A 437 14.82 9.71 12.23
C MET A 437 15.67 10.94 12.58
N LEU A 438 15.57 11.47 13.79
CA LEU A 438 16.40 12.59 14.22
C LEU A 438 17.89 12.22 14.19
N ILE A 439 18.27 11.09 14.80
CA ILE A 439 19.67 10.62 14.83
C ILE A 439 20.21 10.45 13.42
N GLY A 440 19.45 9.77 12.52
CA GLY A 440 19.88 9.52 11.16
C GLY A 440 20.18 10.79 10.37
N ASN A 441 19.24 11.74 10.37
CA ASN A 441 19.39 13.00 9.65
C ASN A 441 20.49 13.89 10.24
N PHE A 442 20.64 13.95 11.58
CA PHE A 442 21.76 14.67 12.20
C PHE A 442 23.11 14.10 11.79
N VAL A 443 23.28 12.78 11.88
CA VAL A 443 24.54 12.12 11.50
C VAL A 443 24.86 12.32 10.02
N THR A 444 23.87 12.23 9.13
CA THR A 444 24.06 12.43 7.69
C THR A 444 24.41 13.89 7.38
N ALA A 445 23.65 14.86 7.90
CA ALA A 445 23.84 16.28 7.62
C ALA A 445 25.22 16.78 8.06
N PHE A 446 25.55 16.60 9.35
CA PHE A 446 26.82 17.04 9.88
C PHE A 446 28.01 16.16 9.44
N GLY A 447 27.74 14.88 9.15
CA GLY A 447 28.73 13.97 8.61
C GLY A 447 29.20 14.37 7.22
N TRP A 448 28.31 14.75 6.33
CA TRP A 448 28.65 15.24 4.99
C TRP A 448 29.31 16.62 5.03
N GLU A 449 28.79 17.55 5.84
CA GLU A 449 29.34 18.91 5.95
C GLU A 449 30.78 18.92 6.47
N ASN A 450 31.03 18.11 7.50
CA ASN A 450 32.36 18.04 8.14
C ASN A 450 33.28 16.97 7.51
N HIS A 451 32.93 16.41 6.39
CA HIS A 451 33.66 15.33 5.72
C HIS A 451 34.09 14.19 6.67
N SER A 452 33.18 13.81 7.58
CA SER A 452 33.41 12.77 8.58
C SER A 452 33.64 11.41 7.94
N ASN A 453 34.07 10.44 8.76
CA ASN A 453 34.30 9.08 8.27
C ASN A 453 32.98 8.51 7.63
N TRP A 454 33.05 8.13 6.37
CA TRP A 454 31.94 7.61 5.61
C TRP A 454 31.21 6.43 6.30
N LYS A 455 31.95 5.62 7.09
CA LYS A 455 31.35 4.50 7.83
C LYS A 455 30.30 4.96 8.84
N VAL A 456 30.53 6.09 9.53
CA VAL A 456 29.56 6.63 10.48
C VAL A 456 28.33 7.14 9.75
N ILE A 457 28.51 7.85 8.65
CA ILE A 457 27.43 8.41 7.84
C ILE A 457 26.53 7.27 7.28
N VAL A 458 27.15 6.26 6.69
CA VAL A 458 26.43 5.16 6.04
C VAL A 458 25.85 4.19 7.07
N ILE A 459 26.64 3.70 8.05
CA ILE A 459 26.19 2.65 8.97
C ILE A 459 25.18 3.21 9.98
N VAL A 460 25.37 4.42 10.48
CA VAL A 460 24.45 5.01 11.46
C VAL A 460 23.43 5.91 10.77
N GLY A 461 23.86 6.89 9.98
CA GLY A 461 22.97 7.83 9.31
C GLY A 461 21.96 7.14 8.41
N TRP A 462 22.43 6.42 7.42
CA TRP A 462 21.56 5.80 6.40
C TRP A 462 20.78 4.58 6.90
N ALA A 463 21.33 3.80 7.85
CA ALA A 463 20.54 2.72 8.44
C ALA A 463 19.36 3.27 9.25
N CYS A 464 19.54 4.36 10.00
CA CYS A 464 18.45 5.03 10.70
C CYS A 464 17.42 5.64 9.72
N THR A 465 17.89 6.24 8.60
CA THR A 465 16.99 6.71 7.52
C THR A 465 16.20 5.55 6.92
N GLY A 466 16.83 4.39 6.72
CA GLY A 466 16.15 3.16 6.26
C GLY A 466 15.07 2.69 7.22
N ILE A 467 15.35 2.63 8.52
CA ILE A 467 14.38 2.22 9.55
C ILE A 467 13.17 3.16 9.54
N GLN A 468 13.40 4.48 9.57
CA GLN A 468 12.31 5.45 9.66
C GLN A 468 11.44 5.50 8.41
N VAL A 469 12.04 5.40 7.19
CA VAL A 469 11.27 5.47 5.93
C VAL A 469 10.36 4.27 5.72
N ALA A 470 10.66 3.14 6.35
CA ALA A 470 9.78 1.98 6.34
C ALA A 470 8.73 2.03 7.47
N ALA A 471 9.11 2.46 8.67
CA ALA A 471 8.27 2.38 9.85
C ALA A 471 7.25 3.52 9.98
N LEU A 472 7.67 4.78 9.86
CA LEU A 472 6.76 5.93 10.04
C LEU A 472 5.62 5.94 9.02
N PRO A 473 5.87 5.75 7.69
CA PRO A 473 4.81 5.63 6.70
C PRO A 473 3.85 4.46 6.97
N ALA A 474 4.38 3.30 7.37
CA ALA A 474 3.54 2.14 7.66
C ALA A 474 2.57 2.41 8.81
N ILE A 475 3.03 3.02 9.91
CA ILE A 475 2.20 3.33 11.07
C ILE A 475 1.14 4.40 10.72
N ALA A 476 1.56 5.50 10.07
CA ALA A 476 0.66 6.60 9.71
C ALA A 476 -0.41 6.16 8.69
N SER A 477 -0.02 5.40 7.66
CA SER A 477 -0.96 4.87 6.67
C SER A 477 -1.95 3.89 7.29
N THR A 478 -1.49 3.01 8.17
CA THR A 478 -2.37 2.07 8.87
C THR A 478 -3.36 2.79 9.77
N TYR A 479 -2.95 3.86 10.45
CA TYR A 479 -3.85 4.72 11.23
C TYR A 479 -4.97 5.31 10.37
N ALA A 480 -4.63 5.87 9.19
CA ALA A 480 -5.63 6.43 8.28
C ALA A 480 -6.59 5.36 7.74
N ILE A 481 -6.08 4.18 7.39
CA ILE A 481 -6.87 3.05 6.88
C ILE A 481 -7.79 2.49 7.96
N ASP A 482 -7.29 2.31 9.19
CA ASP A 482 -8.11 1.82 10.31
C ASP A 482 -9.23 2.82 10.65
N SER A 483 -9.00 4.14 10.42
CA SER A 483 -10.01 5.18 10.63
C SER A 483 -11.12 5.19 9.56
N TYR A 484 -10.81 4.79 8.30
CA TYR A 484 -11.74 4.88 7.16
C TYR A 484 -11.65 3.64 6.26
N LYS A 485 -11.93 2.47 6.81
CA LYS A 485 -11.79 1.16 6.15
C LYS A 485 -12.45 1.01 4.77
N PRO A 486 -13.68 1.52 4.52
CA PRO A 486 -14.36 1.32 3.24
C PRO A 486 -13.60 1.90 2.04
N VAL A 487 -12.82 2.96 2.26
CA VAL A 487 -12.12 3.71 1.19
C VAL A 487 -10.59 3.57 1.25
N ALA A 488 -10.07 2.50 1.83
CA ALA A 488 -8.64 2.27 2.00
C ALA A 488 -7.82 2.44 0.70
N GLY A 489 -8.32 1.97 -0.44
CA GLY A 489 -7.67 2.13 -1.73
C GLY A 489 -7.51 3.59 -2.14
N SER A 490 -8.55 4.40 -1.98
CA SER A 490 -8.53 5.83 -2.31
C SER A 490 -7.65 6.64 -1.34
N ILE A 491 -7.55 6.22 -0.07
CA ILE A 491 -6.60 6.79 0.91
C ILE A 491 -5.16 6.58 0.44
N PHE A 492 -4.81 5.38 -0.03
CA PHE A 492 -3.49 5.12 -0.58
C PHE A 492 -3.18 5.99 -1.80
N VAL A 493 -4.16 6.25 -2.68
CA VAL A 493 -3.98 7.19 -3.80
C VAL A 493 -3.64 8.59 -3.30
N SER A 494 -4.42 9.12 -2.35
CA SER A 494 -4.19 10.46 -1.80
C SER A 494 -2.81 10.58 -1.15
N ILE A 495 -2.41 9.60 -0.33
CA ILE A 495 -1.09 9.55 0.31
C ILE A 495 0.02 9.49 -0.75
N THR A 496 -0.11 8.62 -1.74
CA THR A 496 0.90 8.42 -2.78
C THR A 496 1.08 9.64 -3.66
N VAL A 497 -0.01 10.29 -4.06
CA VAL A 497 0.05 11.52 -4.87
C VAL A 497 0.74 12.64 -4.09
N ASN A 498 0.35 12.86 -2.85
CA ASN A 498 0.96 13.87 -1.98
C ASN A 498 2.48 13.60 -1.81
N LYS A 499 2.84 12.37 -1.45
CA LYS A 499 4.25 11.95 -1.31
C LYS A 499 5.06 12.23 -2.58
N ASN A 500 4.55 11.85 -3.74
CA ASN A 500 5.27 11.97 -5.00
C ASN A 500 5.33 13.42 -5.51
N LEU A 501 4.32 14.22 -5.22
CA LEU A 501 4.33 15.65 -5.53
C LEU A 501 5.42 16.38 -4.73
N TRP A 502 5.51 16.14 -3.42
CA TRP A 502 6.56 16.70 -2.58
C TRP A 502 7.94 16.17 -2.98
N GLY A 503 8.08 14.88 -3.27
CA GLY A 503 9.33 14.29 -3.76
C GLY A 503 9.83 14.96 -5.06
N TYR A 504 8.94 15.20 -6.01
CA TYR A 504 9.27 15.95 -7.22
C TYR A 504 9.67 17.40 -6.92
N GLY A 505 8.90 18.10 -6.08
CA GLY A 505 9.22 19.47 -5.68
C GLY A 505 10.62 19.59 -5.12
N PHE A 506 10.99 18.69 -4.18
CA PHE A 506 12.34 18.67 -3.60
C PHE A 506 13.42 18.38 -4.65
N SER A 507 13.20 17.45 -5.57
CA SER A 507 14.17 17.11 -6.61
C SER A 507 14.54 18.31 -7.50
N LYS A 508 13.69 19.33 -7.58
CA LYS A 508 13.93 20.52 -8.40
C LYS A 508 15.03 21.42 -7.85
N PHE A 509 15.13 21.57 -6.56
CA PHE A 509 16.01 22.58 -5.96
C PHE A 509 17.01 22.06 -4.94
N ILE A 510 16.90 20.78 -4.53
CA ILE A 510 17.73 20.23 -3.44
C ILE A 510 19.22 20.35 -3.74
N ASN A 511 19.63 19.99 -4.96
CA ASN A 511 21.04 20.03 -5.36
C ASN A 511 21.59 21.45 -5.42
N ALA A 512 20.86 22.36 -6.07
CA ALA A 512 21.24 23.78 -6.11
C ALA A 512 21.25 24.43 -4.72
N TRP A 513 20.41 23.97 -3.82
CA TRP A 513 20.39 24.42 -2.43
C TRP A 513 21.65 23.96 -1.68
N VAL A 514 22.03 22.68 -1.85
CA VAL A 514 23.28 22.15 -1.26
C VAL A 514 24.51 22.87 -1.81
N GLU A 515 24.59 23.12 -3.12
CA GLU A 515 25.69 23.87 -3.74
C GLU A 515 25.84 25.28 -3.16
N LYS A 516 24.73 25.94 -2.80
CA LYS A 516 24.74 27.30 -2.28
C LYS A 516 24.97 27.37 -0.77
N SER A 517 24.46 26.42 0.02
CA SER A 517 24.33 26.57 1.48
C SER A 517 24.93 25.38 2.26
N GLY A 518 25.57 24.41 1.59
CA GLY A 518 26.05 23.18 2.23
C GLY A 518 24.97 22.13 2.48
N TYR A 519 25.32 21.02 3.07
CA TYR A 519 24.43 19.87 3.30
C TYR A 519 23.49 20.07 4.51
N VAL A 520 23.93 20.80 5.54
CA VAL A 520 23.18 20.93 6.80
C VAL A 520 21.83 21.62 6.60
N PRO A 521 21.68 22.80 5.96
CA PRO A 521 20.40 23.50 5.90
C PRO A 521 19.29 22.69 5.19
N PRO A 522 19.48 22.08 4.00
CA PRO A 522 18.41 21.34 3.33
C PRO A 522 18.01 20.05 4.07
N ILE A 523 18.97 19.30 4.62
CA ILE A 523 18.67 18.06 5.36
C ILE A 523 17.95 18.38 6.67
N MET A 524 18.43 19.39 7.42
CA MET A 524 17.81 19.80 8.69
C MET A 524 16.42 20.40 8.49
N THR A 525 16.17 21.11 7.38
CA THR A 525 14.83 21.60 7.04
C THR A 525 13.88 20.43 6.79
N ASN A 526 14.31 19.44 6.00
CA ASN A 526 13.50 18.26 5.72
C ASN A 526 13.20 17.45 7.00
N MET A 527 14.23 17.25 7.83
CA MET A 527 14.08 16.64 9.16
C MET A 527 13.10 17.41 10.04
N SER A 528 13.19 18.75 10.08
CA SER A 528 12.31 19.60 10.90
C SER A 528 10.85 19.51 10.45
N LEU A 529 10.60 19.46 9.15
CA LEU A 529 9.26 19.27 8.61
C LEU A 529 8.69 17.87 8.93
N THR A 530 9.53 16.84 8.83
CA THR A 530 9.15 15.49 9.27
C THR A 530 8.84 15.48 10.77
N ALA A 531 9.67 16.14 11.58
CA ALA A 531 9.48 16.25 13.02
C ALA A 531 8.18 16.98 13.38
N LEU A 532 7.88 18.09 12.70
CA LEU A 532 6.64 18.85 12.91
C LEU A 532 5.41 17.97 12.70
N TRP A 533 5.36 17.23 11.59
CA TRP A 533 4.24 16.35 11.30
C TRP A 533 4.16 15.13 12.22
N CYS A 534 5.29 14.52 12.60
CA CYS A 534 5.29 13.45 13.60
C CYS A 534 4.81 13.94 14.96
N LEU A 535 5.23 15.14 15.40
CA LEU A 535 4.77 15.74 16.66
C LEU A 535 3.31 16.14 16.63
N SER A 536 2.77 16.54 15.48
CA SER A 536 1.32 16.77 15.33
C SER A 536 0.50 15.51 15.63
N GLY A 537 1.08 14.32 15.54
CA GLY A 537 0.48 13.05 16.01
C GLY A 537 -0.03 13.11 17.46
N ILE A 538 0.55 13.96 18.31
CA ILE A 538 0.05 14.23 19.68
C ILE A 538 -1.35 14.85 19.62
N ILE A 539 -1.59 15.77 18.68
CA ILE A 539 -2.93 16.38 18.49
C ILE A 539 -3.92 15.29 18.06
N PHE A 540 -3.53 14.41 17.13
CA PHE A 540 -4.38 13.31 16.66
C PHE A 540 -4.61 12.24 17.74
N TRP A 541 -3.67 12.06 18.66
CA TRP A 541 -3.86 11.20 19.82
C TRP A 541 -5.00 11.67 20.73
N PHE A 542 -5.11 12.98 20.98
CA PHE A 542 -6.14 13.53 21.88
C PHE A 542 -7.45 13.88 21.13
N TYR A 543 -7.37 14.33 19.90
CA TYR A 543 -8.52 14.86 19.14
C TYR A 543 -8.92 13.98 17.95
N GLY A 544 -8.25 12.87 17.69
CA GLY A 544 -8.52 12.00 16.53
C GLY A 544 -9.96 11.55 16.43
N LYS A 545 -10.55 11.14 17.56
CA LYS A 545 -11.97 10.78 17.65
C LYS A 545 -12.89 11.93 17.21
N ARG A 546 -12.59 13.17 17.58
CA ARG A 546 -13.36 14.34 17.18
C ARG A 546 -13.24 14.60 15.66
N PHE A 547 -12.08 14.41 15.07
CA PHE A 547 -11.89 14.52 13.63
C PHE A 547 -12.68 13.45 12.86
N ARG A 548 -12.75 12.21 13.36
CA ARG A 548 -13.58 11.14 12.79
C ARG A 548 -15.09 11.47 12.90
N THR A 549 -15.51 12.11 13.99
CA THR A 549 -16.89 12.58 14.14
C THR A 549 -17.26 13.64 13.12
N TRP A 550 -16.35 14.57 12.79
CA TRP A 550 -16.61 15.60 11.75
C TRP A 550 -16.83 14.99 10.37
N THR A 551 -16.17 13.87 10.08
CA THR A 551 -16.25 13.19 8.78
C THR A 551 -17.33 12.11 8.75
N LYS A 552 -18.01 11.80 9.86
CA LYS A 552 -19.00 10.71 9.99
C LYS A 552 -20.11 10.78 8.92
N ASN A 553 -20.62 11.98 8.62
CA ASN A 553 -21.73 12.18 7.69
C ASN A 553 -21.29 12.35 6.23
N SER A 554 -20.04 12.05 5.91
CA SER A 554 -19.56 12.12 4.53
C SER A 554 -20.11 10.97 3.70
N SER A 555 -20.54 11.28 2.46
CA SER A 555 -20.98 10.27 1.48
C SER A 555 -19.94 9.17 1.18
N VAL A 556 -18.69 9.38 1.59
CA VAL A 556 -17.58 8.43 1.43
C VAL A 556 -17.75 7.18 2.30
N HIS A 557 -18.53 7.25 3.39
CA HIS A 557 -18.80 6.10 4.28
C HIS A 557 -19.93 5.21 3.79
N HIS A 558 -20.76 5.68 2.85
CA HIS A 558 -21.92 4.94 2.31
C HIS A 558 -21.64 4.33 0.92
N MET A 559 -20.39 4.33 0.52
CA MET A 559 -19.89 3.74 -0.72
C MET A 559 -19.16 2.44 -0.42
#